data_d7c0e6551040f52d8628b2b9956b920e
#
_entry.id   d7c0e6551040f52d8628b2b9956b920e
#
_cell.length_a   1.000
_cell.length_b   1.000
_cell.length_c   1.000
_cell.angle_alpha   90.00
_cell.angle_beta   90.00
_cell.angle_gamma   90.00
#
_symmetry.space_group_name_H-M   'P 1'
#
loop_
_entity.id
_entity.type
_entity.pdbx_description
1 polymer ?
#
loop_
_entity_poly.entity_id
_entity_poly.type
_entity_poly.pdbx_seq_one_letter_code
_entity_poly.pdbx_strand_id
1 'polypeptide(L)'
;FRDVFKKLGGEMLGESTNTIGQQDFSAIATTIAAQDPQPDLVMTSAYEPDFPSMLIALRAAGVTSQVIGSDGIDSPTTFSLGDVGEDVVFTTAGFAIKGSPLEAFDKAFEQKYGSAPESIYSAVGYDLIKVIEAAVIVAGSTDPTKIRDAMADLENVQGATGLITYKGTNGMPVRQVSLIRVKDGGRELVGQPSPDANLIPAPRMQ
;
A
#
# COMPACT_ATOMS: atom_id res chain seq x y z
N PHE A 1 -4.70 -6.89 -8.64
CA PHE A 1 -3.38 -7.40 -9.07
C PHE A 1 -3.52 -8.36 -10.26
N ARG A 2 -4.13 -9.54 -10.09
CA ARG A 2 -4.19 -10.61 -11.09
C ARG A 2 -4.54 -10.13 -12.51
N ASP A 3 -5.61 -9.35 -12.66
CA ASP A 3 -6.12 -8.95 -13.98
C ASP A 3 -5.15 -7.98 -14.68
N VAL A 4 -4.54 -7.08 -13.93
CA VAL A 4 -3.52 -6.15 -14.44
C VAL A 4 -2.22 -6.89 -14.76
N PHE A 5 -1.79 -7.81 -13.88
CA PHE A 5 -0.59 -8.61 -14.08
C PHE A 5 -0.67 -9.43 -15.37
N LYS A 6 -1.81 -10.10 -15.62
CA LYS A 6 -2.07 -10.84 -16.87
C LYS A 6 -2.08 -9.93 -18.10
N LYS A 7 -2.68 -8.73 -18.01
CA LYS A 7 -2.66 -7.75 -19.12
C LYS A 7 -1.25 -7.31 -19.49
N LEU A 8 -0.34 -7.30 -18.52
CA LEU A 8 1.07 -6.94 -18.69
C LEU A 8 1.95 -8.14 -19.10
N GLY A 9 1.35 -9.31 -19.39
CA GLY A 9 2.05 -10.50 -19.85
C GLY A 9 2.51 -11.46 -18.75
N GLY A 10 2.11 -11.21 -17.49
CA GLY A 10 2.43 -12.11 -16.38
C GLY A 10 1.57 -13.37 -16.39
N GLU A 11 2.15 -14.50 -15.95
CA GLU A 11 1.48 -15.77 -15.79
C GLU A 11 1.17 -16.03 -14.31
N MET A 12 -0.05 -16.47 -14.02
CA MET A 12 -0.48 -16.86 -12.68
C MET A 12 -0.34 -18.37 -12.51
N LEU A 13 0.61 -18.80 -11.69
CA LEU A 13 0.86 -20.23 -11.43
C LEU A 13 -0.08 -20.79 -10.37
N GLY A 14 -0.64 -19.96 -9.50
CA GLY A 14 -1.57 -20.38 -8.47
C GLY A 14 -2.16 -19.21 -7.67
N GLU A 15 -3.15 -19.53 -6.85
CA GLU A 15 -3.80 -18.58 -5.95
C GLU A 15 -4.20 -19.32 -4.67
N SER A 16 -3.94 -18.72 -3.52
CA SER A 16 -4.32 -19.24 -2.22
C SER A 16 -5.06 -18.17 -1.42
N THR A 17 -5.92 -18.61 -0.52
CA THR A 17 -6.64 -17.72 0.39
C THR A 17 -6.28 -18.07 1.83
N ASN A 18 -6.27 -17.07 2.70
CA ASN A 18 -6.15 -17.24 4.14
C ASN A 18 -7.28 -16.51 4.86
N THR A 19 -7.54 -16.93 6.09
CA THR A 19 -8.46 -16.22 6.98
C THR A 19 -7.67 -15.20 7.79
N ILE A 20 -8.25 -14.02 8.02
CA ILE A 20 -7.67 -13.00 8.90
C ILE A 20 -7.44 -13.60 10.29
N GLY A 21 -6.23 -13.41 10.83
CA GLY A 21 -5.81 -13.98 12.10
C GLY A 21 -5.25 -15.40 11.99
N GLN A 22 -5.03 -15.92 10.78
CA GLN A 22 -4.40 -17.22 10.58
C GLN A 22 -2.96 -17.20 11.09
N GLN A 23 -2.60 -18.21 11.90
CA GLN A 23 -1.24 -18.31 12.47
C GLN A 23 -0.38 -19.34 11.73
N ASP A 24 -0.98 -20.37 11.15
CA ASP A 24 -0.27 -21.44 10.44
C ASP A 24 -0.43 -21.28 8.93
N PHE A 25 0.68 -21.00 8.26
CA PHE A 25 0.78 -20.88 6.81
C PHE A 25 1.56 -22.02 6.16
N SER A 26 1.90 -23.07 6.91
CA SER A 26 2.77 -24.15 6.44
C SER A 26 2.21 -24.87 5.21
N ALA A 27 0.90 -25.08 5.14
CA ALA A 27 0.26 -25.72 3.99
C ALA A 27 0.39 -24.86 2.70
N ILE A 28 0.16 -23.55 2.80
CA ILE A 28 0.32 -22.61 1.70
C ILE A 28 1.79 -22.56 1.27
N ALA A 29 2.70 -22.43 2.23
CA ALA A 29 4.13 -22.37 1.97
C ALA A 29 4.65 -23.64 1.28
N THR A 30 4.23 -24.81 1.75
CA THR A 30 4.58 -26.10 1.14
C THR A 30 4.05 -26.22 -0.29
N THR A 31 2.83 -25.77 -0.54
CA THR A 31 2.23 -25.78 -1.88
C THR A 31 3.02 -24.91 -2.87
N ILE A 32 3.48 -23.73 -2.42
CA ILE A 32 4.29 -22.85 -3.26
C ILE A 32 5.68 -23.44 -3.47
N ALA A 33 6.30 -23.96 -2.41
CA ALA A 33 7.63 -24.56 -2.48
C ALA A 33 7.70 -25.78 -3.40
N ALA A 34 6.60 -26.53 -3.52
CA ALA A 34 6.52 -27.73 -4.36
C ALA A 34 6.35 -27.45 -5.86
N GLN A 35 6.19 -26.19 -6.26
CA GLN A 35 6.11 -25.84 -7.69
C GLN A 35 7.48 -25.93 -8.36
N ASP A 36 7.50 -26.46 -9.59
CA ASP A 36 8.70 -26.59 -10.43
C ASP A 36 8.43 -26.07 -11.84
N PRO A 37 9.01 -24.92 -12.25
CA PRO A 37 9.83 -24.05 -11.40
C PRO A 37 9.01 -23.36 -10.29
N GLN A 38 9.66 -22.95 -9.21
CA GLN A 38 9.06 -22.06 -8.24
C GLN A 38 8.66 -20.73 -8.91
N PRO A 39 7.61 -20.05 -8.44
CA PRO A 39 7.23 -18.74 -8.98
C PRO A 39 8.35 -17.71 -8.77
N ASP A 40 8.56 -16.83 -9.75
CA ASP A 40 9.47 -15.69 -9.60
C ASP A 40 8.98 -14.72 -8.52
N LEU A 41 7.65 -14.67 -8.34
CA LEU A 41 6.98 -13.67 -7.51
C LEU A 41 5.85 -14.29 -6.70
N VAL A 42 5.80 -13.98 -5.42
CA VAL A 42 4.63 -14.19 -4.54
C VAL A 42 4.04 -12.83 -4.17
N MET A 43 2.83 -12.54 -4.66
CA MET A 43 2.09 -11.33 -4.28
C MET A 43 1.10 -11.67 -3.18
N THR A 44 1.09 -10.86 -2.13
CA THR A 44 0.16 -11.02 -1.01
C THR A 44 -0.53 -9.71 -0.66
N SER A 45 -1.79 -9.80 -0.22
CA SER A 45 -2.51 -8.72 0.44
C SER A 45 -2.64 -8.94 1.96
N ALA A 46 -1.90 -9.91 2.50
CA ALA A 46 -1.81 -10.10 3.95
C ALA A 46 -1.25 -8.83 4.61
N TYR A 47 -1.71 -8.57 5.82
CA TYR A 47 -1.28 -7.46 6.66
C TYR A 47 -1.02 -7.99 8.07
N GLU A 48 -0.68 -7.12 8.99
CA GLU A 48 -0.42 -7.51 10.37
C GLU A 48 -1.71 -7.98 11.09
N PRO A 49 -1.61 -9.06 11.90
CA PRO A 49 -0.39 -9.77 12.30
C PRO A 49 -0.03 -10.96 11.40
N ASP A 50 -0.76 -11.23 10.31
CA ASP A 50 -0.67 -12.46 9.52
C ASP A 50 0.60 -12.49 8.63
N PHE A 51 1.00 -11.34 8.09
CA PHE A 51 2.11 -11.24 7.14
C PHE A 51 3.43 -11.78 7.70
N PRO A 52 3.88 -11.42 8.91
CA PRO A 52 5.11 -11.97 9.49
C PRO A 52 5.10 -13.50 9.57
N SER A 53 4.02 -14.09 10.04
CA SER A 53 3.86 -15.55 10.16
C SER A 53 3.89 -16.23 8.80
N MET A 54 3.23 -15.63 7.80
CA MET A 54 3.25 -16.12 6.42
C MET A 54 4.65 -16.07 5.82
N LEU A 55 5.34 -14.94 5.94
CA LEU A 55 6.68 -14.78 5.38
C LEU A 55 7.70 -15.75 6.00
N ILE A 56 7.65 -15.92 7.32
CA ILE A 56 8.47 -16.90 8.03
C ILE A 56 8.20 -18.32 7.50
N ALA A 57 6.93 -18.70 7.33
CA ALA A 57 6.56 -20.01 6.80
C ALA A 57 7.06 -20.22 5.37
N LEU A 58 6.95 -19.21 4.49
CA LEU A 58 7.46 -19.26 3.12
C LEU A 58 8.98 -19.52 3.11
N ARG A 59 9.75 -18.75 3.88
CA ARG A 59 11.20 -18.90 3.94
C ARG A 59 11.62 -20.23 4.57
N ALA A 60 10.93 -20.67 5.61
CA ALA A 60 11.17 -21.98 6.24
C ALA A 60 10.88 -23.16 5.28
N ALA A 61 9.92 -23.02 4.37
CA ALA A 61 9.62 -24.02 3.33
C ALA A 61 10.61 -23.98 2.14
N GLY A 62 11.57 -23.05 2.12
CA GLY A 62 12.54 -22.90 1.03
C GLY A 62 12.00 -22.10 -0.18
N VAL A 63 10.96 -21.31 0.00
CA VAL A 63 10.51 -20.39 -1.05
C VAL A 63 11.46 -19.21 -1.12
N THR A 64 12.13 -19.05 -2.25
CA THR A 64 13.09 -17.96 -2.52
C THR A 64 12.53 -16.85 -3.38
N SER A 65 11.30 -17.00 -3.86
CA SER A 65 10.60 -16.02 -4.67
C SER A 65 10.63 -14.62 -4.08
N GLN A 66 10.66 -13.60 -4.96
CA GLN A 66 10.41 -12.22 -4.55
C GLN A 66 9.02 -12.12 -3.92
N VAL A 67 8.93 -11.56 -2.71
CA VAL A 67 7.63 -11.28 -2.07
C VAL A 67 7.26 -9.82 -2.30
N ILE A 68 6.04 -9.60 -2.79
CA ILE A 68 5.46 -8.26 -2.95
C ILE A 68 4.21 -8.16 -2.07
N GLY A 69 4.12 -7.07 -1.32
CA GLY A 69 2.98 -6.75 -0.46
C GLY A 69 2.27 -5.44 -0.82
N SER A 70 1.22 -5.15 -0.07
CA SER A 70 0.53 -3.86 -0.07
C SER A 70 0.96 -3.01 1.14
N ASP A 71 0.31 -1.87 1.31
CA ASP A 71 0.55 -0.93 2.43
C ASP A 71 0.27 -1.53 3.82
N GLY A 72 -0.48 -2.62 3.89
CA GLY A 72 -0.76 -3.33 5.14
C GLY A 72 0.47 -3.92 5.85
N ILE A 73 1.62 -3.97 5.17
CA ILE A 73 2.89 -4.45 5.72
C ILE A 73 3.91 -3.31 5.98
N ASP A 74 3.52 -2.06 5.78
CA ASP A 74 4.35 -0.87 6.10
C ASP A 74 4.38 -0.62 7.60
N SER A 75 5.13 -1.44 8.33
CA SER A 75 5.13 -1.44 9.79
C SER A 75 6.49 -1.79 10.39
N PRO A 76 6.76 -1.34 11.62
CA PRO A 76 7.96 -1.73 12.36
C PRO A 76 8.13 -3.25 12.52
N THR A 77 7.03 -4.01 12.64
CA THR A 77 7.07 -5.47 12.74
C THR A 77 7.70 -6.10 11.50
N THR A 78 7.26 -5.67 10.31
CA THR A 78 7.85 -6.13 9.04
C THR A 78 9.35 -5.81 8.98
N PHE A 79 9.76 -4.62 9.37
CA PHE A 79 11.16 -4.19 9.32
C PHE A 79 12.04 -4.92 10.33
N SER A 80 11.47 -5.44 11.40
CA SER A 80 12.17 -6.19 12.45
C SER A 80 12.38 -7.68 12.14
N LEU A 81 11.93 -8.19 10.97
CA LEU A 81 12.03 -9.60 10.61
C LEU A 81 13.46 -10.03 10.21
N GLY A 82 14.42 -9.11 10.19
CA GLY A 82 15.81 -9.41 9.83
C GLY A 82 15.92 -10.03 8.43
N ASP A 83 16.78 -11.04 8.27
CA ASP A 83 17.04 -11.70 6.98
C ASP A 83 15.76 -12.27 6.32
N VAL A 84 14.76 -12.65 7.11
CA VAL A 84 13.49 -13.17 6.59
C VAL A 84 12.72 -12.10 5.82
N GLY A 85 12.78 -10.85 6.30
CA GLY A 85 12.12 -9.68 5.72
C GLY A 85 12.92 -8.99 4.62
N GLU A 86 14.20 -9.33 4.48
CA GLU A 86 15.07 -8.68 3.51
C GLU A 86 14.53 -8.81 2.08
N ASP A 87 14.68 -7.76 1.30
CA ASP A 87 14.21 -7.65 -0.09
C ASP A 87 12.70 -7.75 -0.32
N VAL A 88 11.87 -7.84 0.72
CA VAL A 88 10.41 -7.72 0.54
C VAL A 88 10.10 -6.34 -0.05
N VAL A 89 9.29 -6.31 -1.12
CA VAL A 89 8.86 -5.07 -1.77
C VAL A 89 7.37 -4.84 -1.49
N PHE A 90 6.98 -3.60 -1.24
CA PHE A 90 5.57 -3.27 -1.03
C PHE A 90 5.22 -1.87 -1.55
N THR A 91 3.93 -1.66 -1.76
CA THR A 91 3.40 -0.34 -2.11
C THR A 91 2.91 0.37 -0.85
N THR A 92 3.17 1.67 -0.75
CA THR A 92 2.63 2.50 0.33
C THR A 92 2.19 3.87 -0.20
N ALA A 93 1.42 4.59 0.60
CA ALA A 93 0.83 5.87 0.20
C ALA A 93 1.84 7.00 0.00
N GLY A 94 3.07 6.86 0.51
CA GLY A 94 4.11 7.87 0.37
C GLY A 94 5.42 7.46 1.02
N PHE A 95 6.47 8.15 0.66
CA PHE A 95 7.78 8.05 1.28
C PHE A 95 8.37 9.46 1.43
N ALA A 96 8.80 9.81 2.65
CA ALA A 96 9.34 11.13 2.93
C ALA A 96 10.72 11.30 2.28
N ILE A 97 10.77 12.09 1.23
CA ILE A 97 12.03 12.55 0.63
C ILE A 97 12.28 14.00 1.06
N LYS A 98 13.55 14.41 1.08
CA LYS A 98 13.94 15.76 1.51
C LYS A 98 13.20 16.84 0.71
N GLY A 99 12.54 17.75 1.41
CA GLY A 99 11.77 18.85 0.84
C GLY A 99 10.33 18.46 0.42
N SER A 100 9.91 17.21 0.62
CA SER A 100 8.55 16.78 0.29
C SER A 100 7.51 17.28 1.31
N PRO A 101 6.23 17.38 0.91
CA PRO A 101 5.14 17.66 1.85
C PRO A 101 5.06 16.64 2.99
N LEU A 102 5.41 15.36 2.72
CA LEU A 102 5.39 14.31 3.72
C LEU A 102 6.49 14.52 4.77
N GLU A 103 7.70 14.94 4.36
CA GLU A 103 8.75 15.32 5.33
C GLU A 103 8.30 16.50 6.23
N ALA A 104 7.62 17.47 5.64
CA ALA A 104 7.08 18.60 6.41
C ALA A 104 5.98 18.16 7.38
N PHE A 105 5.11 17.22 6.97
CA PHE A 105 4.11 16.62 7.84
C PHE A 105 4.74 15.86 9.00
N ASP A 106 5.73 15.00 8.74
CA ASP A 106 6.41 14.20 9.76
C ASP A 106 7.04 15.08 10.82
N LYS A 107 7.73 16.15 10.41
CA LYS A 107 8.32 17.14 11.33
C LYS A 107 7.27 17.87 12.18
N ALA A 108 6.15 18.26 11.57
CA ALA A 108 5.06 18.91 12.29
C ALA A 108 4.37 17.96 13.27
N PHE A 109 4.22 16.70 12.88
CA PHE A 109 3.67 15.65 13.74
C PHE A 109 4.57 15.41 14.96
N GLU A 110 5.87 15.23 14.73
CA GLU A 110 6.84 15.01 15.80
C GLU A 110 6.90 16.21 16.76
N GLN A 111 6.88 17.43 16.24
CA GLN A 111 6.80 18.64 17.08
C GLN A 111 5.56 18.67 17.97
N LYS A 112 4.42 18.20 17.45
CA LYS A 112 3.15 18.25 18.17
C LYS A 112 2.98 17.12 19.17
N TYR A 113 3.45 15.91 18.84
CA TYR A 113 3.17 14.70 19.61
C TYR A 113 4.40 14.12 20.32
N GLY A 114 5.59 14.66 20.06
CA GLY A 114 6.84 14.24 20.72
C GLY A 114 7.48 12.98 20.14
N SER A 115 6.90 12.41 19.08
CA SER A 115 7.44 11.24 18.37
C SER A 115 7.08 11.30 16.90
N ALA A 116 7.88 10.66 16.05
CA ALA A 116 7.54 10.47 14.63
C ALA A 116 6.26 9.65 14.46
N PRO A 117 5.53 9.79 13.33
CA PRO A 117 4.41 8.92 13.01
C PRO A 117 4.85 7.44 12.98
N GLU A 118 4.05 6.54 13.57
CA GLU A 118 4.35 5.10 13.54
C GLU A 118 4.22 4.50 12.14
N SER A 119 3.33 5.07 11.32
CA SER A 119 3.06 4.59 9.97
C SER A 119 2.59 5.72 9.06
N ILE A 120 2.58 5.43 7.75
CA ILE A 120 2.04 6.32 6.72
C ILE A 120 0.56 6.69 6.94
N TYR A 121 -0.19 5.89 7.68
CA TYR A 121 -1.63 6.12 7.93
C TYR A 121 -1.92 7.42 8.67
N SER A 122 -0.98 7.94 9.47
CA SER A 122 -1.11 9.26 10.07
C SER A 122 -1.22 10.37 9.02
N ALA A 123 -0.39 10.31 7.99
CA ALA A 123 -0.43 11.25 6.87
C ALA A 123 -1.65 11.03 5.97
N VAL A 124 -2.07 9.77 5.76
CA VAL A 124 -3.30 9.44 5.01
C VAL A 124 -4.54 9.98 5.74
N GLY A 125 -4.58 9.90 7.07
CA GLY A 125 -5.63 10.52 7.88
C GLY A 125 -5.68 12.05 7.73
N TYR A 126 -4.51 12.70 7.70
CA TYR A 126 -4.42 14.13 7.41
C TYR A 126 -4.94 14.45 5.99
N ASP A 127 -4.54 13.68 4.99
CA ASP A 127 -4.97 13.84 3.60
C ASP A 127 -6.50 13.69 3.45
N LEU A 128 -7.10 12.76 4.20
CA LEU A 128 -8.57 12.62 4.23
C LEU A 128 -9.25 13.93 4.63
N ILE A 129 -8.76 14.60 5.66
CA ILE A 129 -9.30 15.89 6.10
C ILE A 129 -9.08 16.97 5.04
N LYS A 130 -7.92 16.99 4.36
CA LYS A 130 -7.66 17.94 3.26
C LYS A 130 -8.62 17.73 2.08
N VAL A 131 -8.92 16.49 1.73
CA VAL A 131 -9.91 16.17 0.69
C VAL A 131 -11.31 16.62 1.08
N ILE A 132 -11.73 16.36 2.33
CA ILE A 132 -13.04 16.80 2.83
C ILE A 132 -13.12 18.34 2.85
N GLU A 133 -12.08 19.03 3.33
CA GLU A 133 -11.99 20.49 3.33
C GLU A 133 -12.19 21.06 1.91
N ALA A 134 -11.45 20.52 0.93
CA ALA A 134 -11.57 20.93 -0.46
C ALA A 134 -12.98 20.70 -1.01
N ALA A 135 -13.60 19.56 -0.70
CA ALA A 135 -14.95 19.23 -1.13
C ALA A 135 -15.99 20.15 -0.51
N VAL A 136 -15.88 20.52 0.76
CA VAL A 136 -16.78 21.48 1.44
C VAL A 136 -16.67 22.86 0.81
N ILE A 137 -15.46 23.31 0.48
CA ILE A 137 -15.20 24.59 -0.18
C ILE A 137 -15.88 24.61 -1.56
N VAL A 138 -15.68 23.57 -2.37
CA VAL A 138 -16.29 23.45 -3.71
C VAL A 138 -17.82 23.35 -3.62
N ALA A 139 -18.36 22.58 -2.68
CA ALA A 139 -19.79 22.42 -2.48
C ALA A 139 -20.47 23.70 -1.96
N GLY A 140 -19.73 24.60 -1.32
CA GLY A 140 -20.29 25.76 -0.61
C GLY A 140 -21.31 25.37 0.45
N SER A 141 -21.21 24.15 1.02
CA SER A 141 -22.26 23.56 1.88
C SER A 141 -21.64 22.47 2.77
N THR A 142 -22.27 22.26 3.94
CA THR A 142 -21.99 21.12 4.83
C THR A 142 -22.97 19.95 4.62
N ASP A 143 -23.84 20.02 3.62
CA ASP A 143 -24.70 18.90 3.25
C ASP A 143 -23.88 17.71 2.73
N PRO A 144 -24.04 16.50 3.31
CA PRO A 144 -23.22 15.35 2.93
C PRO A 144 -23.34 14.95 1.46
N THR A 145 -24.53 15.10 0.86
CA THR A 145 -24.75 14.76 -0.55
C THR A 145 -23.99 15.71 -1.46
N LYS A 146 -24.05 17.02 -1.17
CA LYS A 146 -23.31 18.04 -1.93
C LYS A 146 -21.80 17.87 -1.77
N ILE A 147 -21.33 17.51 -0.56
CA ILE A 147 -19.90 17.23 -0.32
C ILE A 147 -19.45 15.99 -1.13
N ARG A 148 -20.23 14.92 -1.12
CA ARG A 148 -19.93 13.70 -1.91
C ARG A 148 -19.85 14.04 -3.40
N ASP A 149 -20.81 14.79 -3.92
CA ASP A 149 -20.85 15.15 -5.34
C ASP A 149 -19.68 16.06 -5.72
N ALA A 150 -19.36 17.04 -4.87
CA ALA A 150 -18.19 17.89 -5.05
C ALA A 150 -16.85 17.09 -4.98
N MET A 151 -16.78 16.10 -4.10
CA MET A 151 -15.59 15.24 -3.98
C MET A 151 -15.30 14.49 -5.28
N ALA A 152 -16.31 14.05 -6.01
CA ALA A 152 -16.15 13.35 -7.28
C ALA A 152 -15.48 14.22 -8.37
N ASP A 153 -15.56 15.55 -8.24
CA ASP A 153 -14.99 16.51 -9.19
C ASP A 153 -13.64 17.09 -8.73
N LEU A 154 -13.12 16.67 -7.57
CA LEU A 154 -11.84 17.17 -7.06
C LEU A 154 -10.67 16.72 -7.94
N GLU A 155 -9.77 17.66 -8.20
CA GLU A 155 -8.58 17.45 -9.00
C GLU A 155 -7.37 18.11 -8.32
N ASN A 156 -6.25 17.38 -8.26
CA ASN A 156 -4.97 17.84 -7.74
C ASN A 156 -5.03 18.42 -6.30
N VAL A 157 -5.82 17.81 -5.42
CA VAL A 157 -5.83 18.20 -4.00
C VAL A 157 -4.48 17.86 -3.39
N GLN A 158 -3.79 18.89 -2.86
CA GLN A 158 -2.49 18.70 -2.22
C GLN A 158 -2.67 18.12 -0.82
N GLY A 159 -2.24 16.88 -0.64
CA GLY A 159 -2.07 16.22 0.64
C GLY A 159 -0.62 16.17 1.09
N ALA A 160 -0.38 15.62 2.26
CA ALA A 160 0.97 15.31 2.76
C ALA A 160 1.63 14.22 1.91
N THR A 161 0.85 13.24 1.44
CA THR A 161 1.35 12.11 0.63
C THR A 161 1.39 12.39 -0.87
N GLY A 162 1.06 13.61 -1.32
CA GLY A 162 1.09 14.05 -2.70
C GLY A 162 -0.25 14.55 -3.23
N LEU A 163 -0.37 14.64 -4.55
CA LEU A 163 -1.60 15.09 -5.21
C LEU A 163 -2.62 13.96 -5.29
N ILE A 164 -3.89 14.31 -5.03
CA ILE A 164 -5.02 13.38 -5.03
C ILE A 164 -6.09 13.91 -5.98
N THR A 165 -6.51 13.09 -6.95
CA THR A 165 -7.51 13.43 -7.96
C THR A 165 -8.61 12.38 -7.98
N TYR A 166 -9.86 12.80 -7.82
CA TYR A 166 -11.06 11.96 -7.97
C TYR A 166 -11.73 12.13 -9.33
N LYS A 167 -11.60 13.32 -9.93
CA LYS A 167 -12.23 13.67 -11.20
C LYS A 167 -11.88 12.66 -12.30
N GLY A 168 -12.91 12.19 -12.99
CA GLY A 168 -12.73 11.19 -14.07
C GLY A 168 -12.46 9.77 -13.58
N THR A 169 -12.54 9.53 -12.28
CA THR A 169 -12.40 8.20 -11.68
C THR A 169 -13.74 7.68 -11.19
N ASN A 170 -13.85 6.38 -10.97
CA ASN A 170 -15.06 5.77 -10.39
C ASN A 170 -14.96 5.70 -8.85
N GLY A 171 -14.48 6.77 -8.18
CA GLY A 171 -14.32 6.82 -6.72
C GLY A 171 -12.98 6.26 -6.21
N MET A 172 -12.13 5.75 -7.10
CA MET A 172 -10.76 5.36 -6.78
C MET A 172 -9.82 6.52 -7.15
N PRO A 173 -9.20 7.22 -6.20
CA PRO A 173 -8.40 8.38 -6.55
C PRO A 173 -7.14 7.98 -7.33
N VAL A 174 -6.80 8.77 -8.33
CA VAL A 174 -5.48 8.73 -8.94
C VAL A 174 -4.53 9.47 -8.01
N ARG A 175 -3.49 8.78 -7.59
CA ARG A 175 -2.43 9.31 -6.71
C ARG A 175 -1.13 8.59 -6.96
N GLN A 176 -0.02 9.24 -6.66
CA GLN A 176 1.28 8.59 -6.64
C GLN A 176 1.32 7.53 -5.53
N VAL A 177 1.98 6.42 -5.79
CA VAL A 177 2.32 5.40 -4.80
C VAL A 177 3.83 5.28 -4.68
N SER A 178 4.33 4.91 -3.52
CA SER A 178 5.74 4.60 -3.32
C SER A 178 5.95 3.09 -3.32
N LEU A 179 6.96 2.64 -4.05
CA LEU A 179 7.48 1.27 -3.97
C LEU A 179 8.64 1.26 -3.00
N ILE A 180 8.53 0.48 -1.97
CA ILE A 180 9.50 0.36 -0.89
C ILE A 180 10.07 -1.05 -0.87
N ARG A 181 11.36 -1.15 -0.64
CA ARG A 181 12.05 -2.39 -0.32
C ARG A 181 12.43 -2.39 1.15
N VAL A 182 12.23 -3.51 1.83
CA VAL A 182 12.81 -3.74 3.14
C VAL A 182 14.29 -4.01 2.97
N LYS A 183 15.14 -3.21 3.63
CA LYS A 183 16.59 -3.33 3.55
C LYS A 183 17.25 -2.95 4.86
N ASP A 184 18.12 -3.81 5.36
CA ASP A 184 18.86 -3.59 6.60
C ASP A 184 17.94 -3.21 7.79
N GLY A 185 16.76 -3.82 7.87
CA GLY A 185 15.75 -3.51 8.88
C GLY A 185 15.08 -2.13 8.73
N GLY A 186 15.20 -1.52 7.55
CA GLY A 186 14.63 -0.20 7.25
C GLY A 186 13.86 -0.20 5.94
N ARG A 187 13.62 1.00 5.42
CA ARG A 187 12.88 1.26 4.18
C ARG A 187 13.80 1.90 3.14
N GLU A 188 13.94 1.26 1.97
CA GLU A 188 14.61 1.81 0.81
C GLU A 188 13.56 2.18 -0.26
N LEU A 189 13.59 3.42 -0.75
CA LEU A 189 12.72 3.84 -1.84
C LEU A 189 13.20 3.23 -3.17
N VAL A 190 12.39 2.37 -3.76
CA VAL A 190 12.64 1.80 -5.10
C VAL A 190 12.16 2.77 -6.19
N GLY A 191 11.01 3.42 -5.98
CA GLY A 191 10.47 4.40 -6.91
C GLY A 191 9.10 4.91 -6.50
N GLN A 192 8.63 5.93 -7.21
CA GLN A 192 7.32 6.56 -6.99
C GLN A 192 6.55 6.64 -8.31
N PRO A 193 6.10 5.50 -8.86
CA PRO A 193 5.32 5.51 -10.10
C PRO A 193 3.96 6.17 -9.88
N SER A 194 3.50 6.88 -10.92
CA SER A 194 2.09 7.25 -11.02
C SER A 194 1.37 6.12 -11.75
N PRO A 195 0.26 5.60 -11.23
CA PRO A 195 -0.48 4.54 -11.90
C PRO A 195 -1.09 5.05 -13.21
N ASP A 196 -1.10 4.20 -14.25
CA ASP A 196 -1.90 4.46 -15.44
C ASP A 196 -3.38 4.36 -15.07
N ALA A 197 -4.12 5.47 -15.23
CA ALA A 197 -5.54 5.54 -14.90
C ALA A 197 -6.38 4.46 -15.64
N ASN A 198 -5.94 4.05 -16.84
CA ASN A 198 -6.62 3.01 -17.63
C ASN A 198 -6.45 1.60 -17.04
N LEU A 199 -5.48 1.41 -16.16
CA LEU A 199 -5.23 0.14 -15.46
C LEU A 199 -5.90 0.09 -14.07
N ILE A 200 -6.41 1.22 -13.57
CA ILE A 200 -7.11 1.26 -12.28
C ILE A 200 -8.49 0.63 -12.46
N PRO A 201 -8.78 -0.51 -11.80
CA PRO A 201 -10.09 -1.14 -11.94
C PRO A 201 -11.17 -0.27 -11.26
N ALA A 202 -12.37 -0.29 -11.82
CA ALA A 202 -13.52 0.29 -11.13
C ALA A 202 -13.73 -0.42 -9.78
N PRO A 203 -14.17 0.30 -8.72
CA PRO A 203 -14.50 -0.31 -7.45
C PRO A 203 -15.61 -1.35 -7.67
N ARG A 204 -15.46 -2.51 -7.04
CA ARG A 204 -16.52 -3.52 -7.06
C ARG A 204 -17.64 -3.01 -6.14
N MET A 205 -18.78 -2.68 -6.74
CA MET A 205 -20.00 -2.45 -5.97
C MET A 205 -20.40 -3.80 -5.35
N GLN A 206 -20.43 -3.87 -4.03
CA GLN A 206 -20.96 -5.03 -3.29
C GLN A 206 -22.46 -4.94 -3.20
#